data_00952b5e42e3128539199093dff0f588
#
_entry.id   00952b5e42e3128539199093dff0f588
#
_cell.length_a   1.000
_cell.length_b   1.000
_cell.length_c   1.000
_cell.angle_alpha   90.00
_cell.angle_beta   90.00
_cell.angle_gamma   90.00
#
_symmetry.space_group_name_H-M   'P 1'
#
loop_
_entity.id
_entity.type
_entity.pdbx_description
1 polymer ?
#
loop_
_entity_poly.entity_id
_entity_poly.type
_entity_poly.pdbx_seq_one_letter_code
_entity_poly.pdbx_strand_id
1 'polypeptide(L)'
;MDWKTLKSQIYFWDGSWRDIYVQNTDSEDWETWVNLVNDKYKINWHNGKTNQSETKIKFDVIKEYWKENGELCSTANIFLDKIQVNTHFFDDSEIENDIDPREFKSLDDHNRLIEYLKLVSMACNKEVIVTLENSPEYVLMKINGNEVQIIEA
;
A
#
# COMPACT_ATOMS: atom_id res chain seq x y z
N MET A 1 -15.40 12.78 -9.97
CA MET A 1 -15.15 11.93 -11.14
C MET A 1 -16.01 10.68 -10.98
N ASP A 2 -16.66 10.24 -12.03
CA ASP A 2 -17.52 9.06 -11.95
C ASP A 2 -16.71 7.75 -12.04
N TRP A 3 -17.37 6.64 -11.71
CA TRP A 3 -16.72 5.35 -11.69
C TRP A 3 -16.20 4.92 -13.06
N LYS A 4 -16.93 5.20 -14.12
CA LYS A 4 -16.54 4.84 -15.48
C LYS A 4 -15.21 5.50 -15.87
N THR A 5 -15.04 6.77 -15.53
CA THR A 5 -13.81 7.52 -15.79
C THR A 5 -12.65 7.00 -14.94
N LEU A 6 -12.89 6.78 -13.65
CA LEU A 6 -11.87 6.22 -12.74
C LEU A 6 -11.41 4.84 -13.21
N LYS A 7 -12.35 4.00 -13.60
CA LYS A 7 -12.04 2.67 -14.11
C LYS A 7 -11.14 2.74 -15.34
N SER A 8 -11.42 3.65 -16.26
CA SER A 8 -10.63 3.79 -17.49
C SER A 8 -9.26 4.41 -17.27
N GLN A 9 -9.07 5.21 -16.23
CA GLN A 9 -7.81 5.91 -15.98
C GLN A 9 -6.90 5.21 -14.97
N ILE A 10 -7.47 4.50 -14.01
CA ILE A 10 -6.70 3.90 -12.90
C ILE A 10 -6.85 2.38 -12.87
N TYR A 11 -8.08 1.89 -12.95
CA TYR A 11 -8.38 0.49 -12.68
C TYR A 11 -8.59 -0.36 -13.94
N PHE A 12 -8.16 0.13 -15.10
CA PHE A 12 -8.22 -0.66 -16.33
C PHE A 12 -7.33 -1.90 -16.21
N TRP A 13 -7.76 -2.98 -16.87
CA TRP A 13 -6.98 -4.22 -16.87
C TRP A 13 -6.13 -4.31 -18.14
N ASP A 14 -4.81 -4.30 -17.95
CA ASP A 14 -3.81 -4.40 -19.00
C ASP A 14 -2.85 -5.56 -18.75
N GLY A 15 -3.22 -6.48 -17.83
CA GLY A 15 -2.36 -7.59 -17.42
C GLY A 15 -1.41 -7.23 -16.27
N SER A 16 -1.46 -6.01 -15.75
CA SER A 16 -0.57 -5.57 -14.66
C SER A 16 -1.33 -5.07 -13.45
N TRP A 17 -0.66 -5.04 -12.31
CA TRP A 17 -1.17 -4.51 -11.05
C TRP A 17 -0.89 -3.01 -10.96
N ARG A 18 -1.25 -2.39 -9.84
CA ARG A 18 -0.92 -0.98 -9.57
C ARG A 18 -0.10 -0.94 -8.30
N ASP A 19 0.96 -0.15 -8.31
CA ASP A 19 1.83 0.03 -7.17
C ASP A 19 1.46 1.29 -6.40
N ILE A 20 1.71 1.26 -5.10
CA ILE A 20 1.50 2.36 -4.18
C ILE A 20 2.83 2.61 -3.50
N TYR A 21 3.34 3.84 -3.56
CA TYR A 21 4.62 4.18 -2.95
C TYR A 21 4.52 5.36 -2.00
N VAL A 22 5.20 5.24 -0.87
CA VAL A 22 5.62 6.38 -0.05
C VAL A 22 7.13 6.39 -0.15
N GLN A 23 7.68 7.38 -0.84
CA GLN A 23 9.11 7.46 -1.12
C GLN A 23 9.87 8.25 -0.04
N ASN A 24 11.17 8.05 0.05
CA ASN A 24 12.05 8.74 0.99
C ASN A 24 11.62 8.56 2.45
N THR A 25 11.28 7.35 2.79
CA THR A 25 10.89 6.99 4.16
C THR A 25 12.11 6.57 4.99
N ASP A 26 11.87 6.33 6.26
CA ASP A 26 12.81 5.74 7.19
C ASP A 26 12.11 4.70 8.05
N SER A 27 12.84 4.16 9.02
CA SER A 27 12.31 3.14 9.93
C SER A 27 11.12 3.66 10.76
N GLU A 28 11.13 4.95 11.15
CA GLU A 28 10.03 5.54 11.92
C GLU A 28 8.76 5.64 11.09
N ASP A 29 8.86 5.97 9.80
CA ASP A 29 7.71 6.00 8.88
C ASP A 29 7.08 4.61 8.77
N TRP A 30 7.90 3.58 8.65
CA TRP A 30 7.42 2.20 8.61
C TRP A 30 6.74 1.79 9.93
N GLU A 31 7.30 2.18 11.07
CA GLU A 31 6.69 1.90 12.36
C GLU A 31 5.32 2.58 12.47
N THR A 32 5.24 3.84 12.03
CA THR A 32 3.98 4.58 11.96
C THR A 32 2.96 3.88 11.09
N TRP A 33 3.39 3.42 9.91
CA TRP A 33 2.51 2.67 9.01
C TRP A 33 2.03 1.35 9.63
N VAL A 34 2.94 0.59 10.26
CA VAL A 34 2.60 -0.67 10.93
C VAL A 34 1.55 -0.43 12.02
N ASN A 35 1.76 0.59 12.85
CA ASN A 35 0.81 0.93 13.91
C ASN A 35 -0.55 1.33 13.35
N LEU A 36 -0.58 2.11 12.27
CA LEU A 36 -1.80 2.52 11.60
C LEU A 36 -2.61 1.31 11.13
N VAL A 37 -1.98 0.42 10.35
CA VAL A 37 -2.71 -0.71 9.77
C VAL A 37 -3.11 -1.75 10.82
N ASN A 38 -2.27 -1.95 11.84
CA ASN A 38 -2.63 -2.83 12.95
C ASN A 38 -3.84 -2.33 13.73
N ASP A 39 -4.00 -1.01 13.85
CA ASP A 39 -5.12 -0.40 14.57
C ASP A 39 -6.42 -0.38 13.73
N LYS A 40 -6.32 -0.11 12.44
CA LYS A 40 -7.47 0.24 11.60
C LYS A 40 -7.99 -0.88 10.71
N TYR A 41 -7.17 -1.86 10.38
CA TYR A 41 -7.52 -2.83 9.33
C TYR A 41 -7.34 -4.27 9.78
N LYS A 42 -8.06 -5.16 9.11
CA LYS A 42 -7.86 -6.59 9.22
C LYS A 42 -6.63 -6.96 8.40
N ILE A 43 -5.75 -7.77 8.96
CA ILE A 43 -4.45 -8.10 8.38
C ILE A 43 -4.25 -9.61 8.37
N ASN A 44 -3.61 -10.10 7.31
CA ASN A 44 -2.99 -11.39 7.26
C ASN A 44 -1.50 -11.17 6.97
N TRP A 45 -0.66 -11.39 7.97
CA TRP A 45 0.78 -11.20 7.86
C TRP A 45 1.50 -12.53 7.98
N HIS A 46 2.35 -12.83 7.01
CA HIS A 46 3.24 -13.98 7.09
C HIS A 46 4.51 -13.58 7.85
N ASN A 47 4.68 -14.16 9.04
CA ASN A 47 5.89 -13.96 9.84
C ASN A 47 6.96 -14.93 9.36
N GLY A 48 7.96 -14.45 8.64
CA GLY A 48 9.04 -15.26 8.08
C GLY A 48 9.93 -15.91 9.14
N LYS A 49 9.97 -15.35 10.34
CA LYS A 49 10.77 -15.90 11.44
C LYS A 49 10.16 -17.17 12.02
N THR A 50 8.84 -17.21 12.17
CA THR A 50 8.12 -18.38 12.73
C THR A 50 7.48 -19.25 11.65
N ASN A 51 7.42 -18.75 10.42
CA ASN A 51 6.72 -19.38 9.30
C ASN A 51 5.23 -19.59 9.59
N GLN A 52 4.60 -18.63 10.28
CA GLN A 52 3.19 -18.64 10.65
C GLN A 52 2.49 -17.38 10.20
N SER A 53 1.18 -17.49 9.93
CA SER A 53 0.33 -16.34 9.64
C SER A 53 -0.17 -15.72 10.94
N GLU A 54 -0.15 -14.38 11.02
CA GLU A 54 -0.58 -13.64 12.18
C GLU A 54 -1.52 -12.50 11.75
N THR A 55 -2.33 -12.02 12.69
CA THR A 55 -3.32 -10.97 12.45
C THR A 55 -2.81 -9.56 12.76
N LYS A 56 -1.59 -9.46 13.27
CA LYS A 56 -0.90 -8.20 13.55
C LYS A 56 0.54 -8.29 13.07
N ILE A 57 1.05 -7.19 12.53
CA ILE A 57 2.44 -7.11 12.11
C ILE A 57 3.30 -6.75 13.32
N LYS A 58 4.39 -7.50 13.52
CA LYS A 58 5.37 -7.21 14.57
C LYS A 58 6.55 -6.50 13.94
N PHE A 59 6.67 -5.21 14.17
CA PHE A 59 7.69 -4.39 13.53
C PHE A 59 9.12 -4.84 13.86
N ASP A 60 9.35 -5.39 15.05
CA ASP A 60 10.67 -5.92 15.43
C ASP A 60 11.13 -7.02 14.49
N VAL A 61 10.23 -7.87 14.01
CA VAL A 61 10.54 -8.92 13.05
C VAL A 61 10.91 -8.32 11.69
N ILE A 62 10.20 -7.26 11.26
CA ILE A 62 10.51 -6.56 10.02
C ILE A 62 11.91 -5.93 10.09
N LYS A 63 12.28 -5.33 11.21
CA LYS A 63 13.63 -4.75 11.40
C LYS A 63 14.72 -5.82 11.33
N GLU A 64 14.48 -7.00 11.89
CA GLU A 64 15.40 -8.14 11.78
C GLU A 64 15.56 -8.57 10.33
N TYR A 65 14.45 -8.64 9.58
CA TYR A 65 14.45 -8.97 8.17
C TYR A 65 15.37 -8.03 7.37
N TRP A 66 15.27 -6.73 7.61
CA TRP A 66 16.12 -5.75 6.92
C TRP A 66 17.58 -5.87 7.28
N LYS A 67 17.90 -6.22 8.53
CA LYS A 67 19.28 -6.43 8.98
C LYS A 67 19.93 -7.64 8.34
N GLU A 68 19.14 -8.67 8.04
CA GLU A 68 19.61 -9.94 7.50
C GLU A 68 19.58 -9.97 5.97
N ASN A 69 19.51 -8.80 5.32
CA ASN A 69 19.50 -8.64 3.86
C ASN A 69 18.39 -9.42 3.15
N GLY A 70 17.23 -9.52 3.81
CA GLY A 70 16.06 -10.12 3.20
C GLY A 70 16.01 -11.64 3.24
N GLU A 71 16.76 -12.29 4.11
CA GLU A 71 16.71 -13.75 4.26
C GLU A 71 15.38 -14.22 4.83
N LEU A 72 14.72 -13.38 5.64
CA LEU A 72 13.39 -13.68 6.19
C LEU A 72 12.32 -13.04 5.30
N CYS A 73 11.81 -13.80 4.35
CA CYS A 73 10.73 -13.34 3.48
C CYS A 73 9.49 -13.01 4.32
N SER A 74 8.93 -11.80 4.13
CA SER A 74 7.76 -11.34 4.86
C SER A 74 6.85 -10.53 3.94
N THR A 75 5.56 -10.82 3.96
CA THR A 75 4.53 -10.07 3.24
C THR A 75 3.31 -9.92 4.12
N ALA A 76 2.57 -8.83 3.92
CA ALA A 76 1.32 -8.60 4.63
C ALA A 76 0.21 -8.26 3.63
N ASN A 77 -0.99 -8.76 3.92
CA ASN A 77 -2.19 -8.40 3.19
C ASN A 77 -3.05 -7.56 4.11
N ILE A 78 -3.39 -6.36 3.66
CA ILE A 78 -4.25 -5.42 4.38
C ILE A 78 -5.60 -5.44 3.68
N PHE A 79 -6.69 -5.66 4.42
CA PHE A 79 -8.02 -5.79 3.83
C PHE A 79 -8.82 -4.50 4.00
N LEU A 80 -9.16 -3.88 2.88
CA LEU A 80 -10.07 -2.73 2.80
C LEU A 80 -11.43 -3.27 2.36
N ASP A 81 -12.14 -3.93 3.29
CA ASP A 81 -13.31 -4.74 3.00
C ASP A 81 -12.95 -5.87 2.01
N LYS A 82 -13.39 -5.80 0.77
CA LYS A 82 -13.12 -6.83 -0.25
C LYS A 82 -11.81 -6.61 -1.01
N ILE A 83 -11.20 -5.45 -0.86
CA ILE A 83 -9.98 -5.09 -1.57
C ILE A 83 -8.78 -5.50 -0.74
N GLN A 84 -7.81 -6.13 -1.36
CA GLN A 84 -6.58 -6.55 -0.72
C GLN A 84 -5.43 -5.65 -1.14
N VAL A 85 -4.81 -5.00 -0.17
CA VAL A 85 -3.56 -4.26 -0.38
C VAL A 85 -2.42 -5.16 0.09
N ASN A 86 -1.50 -5.46 -0.80
CA ASN A 86 -0.34 -6.28 -0.48
C ASN A 86 0.84 -5.38 -0.14
N THR A 87 1.59 -5.74 0.89
CA THR A 87 2.73 -4.96 1.36
C THR A 87 3.98 -5.82 1.29
N HIS A 88 5.05 -5.24 0.75
CA HIS A 88 6.34 -5.89 0.60
C HIS A 88 7.38 -5.13 1.42
N PHE A 89 8.06 -5.84 2.31
CA PHE A 89 9.03 -5.25 3.24
C PHE A 89 10.44 -5.35 2.66
N PHE A 90 10.69 -4.67 1.53
CA PHE A 90 11.99 -4.75 0.85
C PHE A 90 13.10 -4.04 1.63
N ASP A 91 12.89 -2.78 1.99
CA ASP A 91 13.79 -2.01 2.83
C ASP A 91 13.03 -0.83 3.46
N ASP A 92 13.71 -0.04 4.30
CA ASP A 92 13.07 1.05 5.02
C ASP A 92 12.99 2.37 4.25
N SER A 93 13.64 2.48 3.09
CA SER A 93 13.70 3.73 2.33
C SER A 93 12.43 4.03 1.53
N GLU A 94 11.51 3.08 1.44
CA GLU A 94 10.30 3.20 0.66
C GLU A 94 9.23 2.27 1.22
N ILE A 95 8.00 2.77 1.39
CA ILE A 95 6.85 1.90 1.66
C ILE A 95 6.24 1.55 0.32
N GLU A 96 6.17 0.27 0.01
CA GLU A 96 5.63 -0.23 -1.25
C GLU A 96 4.47 -1.18 -0.99
N ASN A 97 3.33 -0.85 -1.59
CA ASN A 97 2.16 -1.73 -1.62
C ASN A 97 1.80 -2.00 -3.07
N ASP A 98 0.95 -2.98 -3.29
CA ASP A 98 0.32 -3.16 -4.60
C ASP A 98 -1.13 -3.58 -4.45
N ILE A 99 -1.91 -3.35 -5.51
CA ILE A 99 -3.32 -3.70 -5.60
C ILE A 99 -3.62 -4.31 -6.96
N ASP A 100 -4.59 -5.20 -6.99
CA ASP A 100 -5.12 -5.77 -8.23
C ASP A 100 -6.28 -4.89 -8.71
N PRO A 101 -6.15 -4.20 -9.86
CA PRO A 101 -7.21 -3.32 -10.34
C PRO A 101 -8.53 -4.05 -10.63
N ARG A 102 -8.49 -5.36 -10.86
CA ARG A 102 -9.70 -6.16 -11.11
C ARG A 102 -10.60 -6.29 -9.87
N GLU A 103 -10.09 -6.05 -8.68
CA GLU A 103 -10.89 -6.07 -7.46
C GLU A 103 -11.77 -4.84 -7.30
N PHE A 104 -11.50 -3.78 -8.06
CA PHE A 104 -12.24 -2.53 -7.99
C PHE A 104 -13.41 -2.57 -8.95
N LYS A 105 -14.63 -2.58 -8.40
CA LYS A 105 -15.87 -2.77 -9.17
C LYS A 105 -16.85 -1.63 -9.06
N SER A 106 -16.60 -0.66 -8.18
CA SER A 106 -17.50 0.44 -7.91
C SER A 106 -16.77 1.65 -7.35
N LEU A 107 -17.46 2.79 -7.33
CA LEU A 107 -16.97 4.01 -6.69
C LEU A 107 -16.70 3.77 -5.20
N ASP A 108 -17.49 2.93 -4.53
CA ASP A 108 -17.26 2.61 -3.11
C ASP A 108 -15.91 1.94 -2.90
N ASP A 109 -15.51 1.05 -3.79
CA ASP A 109 -14.18 0.41 -3.72
C ASP A 109 -13.07 1.43 -3.87
N HIS A 110 -13.20 2.35 -4.84
CA HIS A 110 -12.25 3.45 -5.02
C HIS A 110 -12.18 4.31 -3.75
N ASN A 111 -13.31 4.65 -3.17
CA ASN A 111 -13.36 5.48 -1.96
C ASN A 111 -12.69 4.81 -0.76
N ARG A 112 -12.78 3.49 -0.64
CA ARG A 112 -12.07 2.74 0.41
C ARG A 112 -10.58 2.84 0.25
N LEU A 113 -10.08 2.75 -0.98
CA LEU A 113 -8.66 2.94 -1.25
C LEU A 113 -8.23 4.36 -0.91
N ILE A 114 -8.99 5.37 -1.34
CA ILE A 114 -8.70 6.78 -1.06
C ILE A 114 -8.61 7.04 0.44
N GLU A 115 -9.53 6.49 1.23
CA GLU A 115 -9.49 6.61 2.69
C GLU A 115 -8.18 6.05 3.27
N TYR A 116 -7.79 4.86 2.83
CA TYR A 116 -6.52 4.24 3.24
C TYR A 116 -5.32 5.13 2.88
N LEU A 117 -5.27 5.59 1.64
CA LEU A 117 -4.14 6.41 1.15
C LEU A 117 -4.04 7.74 1.89
N LYS A 118 -5.18 8.37 2.20
CA LYS A 118 -5.21 9.60 3.01
C LYS A 118 -4.69 9.35 4.43
N LEU A 119 -5.10 8.25 5.06
CA LEU A 119 -4.63 7.91 6.40
C LEU A 119 -3.13 7.67 6.42
N VAL A 120 -2.60 6.97 5.42
CA VAL A 120 -1.15 6.74 5.29
C VAL A 120 -0.41 8.06 5.09
N SER A 121 -0.88 8.90 4.17
CA SER A 121 -0.26 10.21 3.89
C SER A 121 -0.23 11.09 5.14
N MET A 122 -1.34 11.16 5.88
CA MET A 122 -1.41 11.97 7.10
C MET A 122 -0.54 11.41 8.20
N ALA A 123 -0.53 10.10 8.40
CA ALA A 123 0.26 9.47 9.45
C ALA A 123 1.76 9.65 9.23
N CYS A 124 2.23 9.47 8.01
CA CYS A 124 3.64 9.61 7.64
C CYS A 124 4.04 11.05 7.30
N ASN A 125 3.07 11.93 7.14
CA ASN A 125 3.29 13.32 6.68
C ASN A 125 4.08 13.36 5.37
N LYS A 126 3.71 12.53 4.42
CA LYS A 126 4.37 12.38 3.12
C LYS A 126 3.35 12.16 2.01
N GLU A 127 3.75 12.49 0.79
CA GLU A 127 2.96 12.18 -0.40
C GLU A 127 2.91 10.66 -0.63
N VAL A 128 1.73 10.19 -1.02
CA VAL A 128 1.51 8.82 -1.48
C VAL A 128 1.18 8.85 -2.96
N ILE A 129 1.81 8.01 -3.76
CA ILE A 129 1.54 7.92 -5.19
C ILE A 129 1.03 6.53 -5.56
N VAL A 130 0.13 6.49 -6.53
CA VAL A 130 -0.34 5.25 -7.17
C VAL A 130 0.14 5.26 -8.61
N THR A 131 0.78 4.18 -9.04
CA THR A 131 1.48 4.12 -10.33
C THR A 131 1.11 2.86 -11.10
N LEU A 132 1.52 2.81 -12.36
CA LEU A 132 1.60 1.54 -13.08
C LEU A 132 2.65 0.63 -12.41
N GLU A 133 2.48 -0.68 -12.56
CA GLU A 133 3.35 -1.67 -11.94
C GLU A 133 4.81 -1.46 -12.32
N ASN A 134 5.70 -1.45 -11.31
CA ASN A 134 7.14 -1.27 -11.47
C ASN A 134 7.55 0.03 -12.17
N SER A 135 6.69 1.04 -12.13
CA SER A 135 6.91 2.30 -12.85
C SER A 135 6.63 3.50 -11.94
N PRO A 136 7.49 3.76 -10.93
CA PRO A 136 7.25 4.88 -10.01
C PRO A 136 7.23 6.25 -10.70
N GLU A 137 7.78 6.36 -11.90
CA GLU A 137 7.72 7.57 -12.73
C GLU A 137 6.39 7.73 -13.47
N TYR A 138 5.57 6.68 -13.57
CA TYR A 138 4.28 6.74 -14.27
C TYR A 138 3.14 6.83 -13.25
N VAL A 139 2.93 8.04 -12.74
CA VAL A 139 1.97 8.30 -11.66
C VAL A 139 0.56 8.45 -12.22
N LEU A 140 -0.38 7.71 -11.62
CA LEU A 140 -1.81 7.79 -11.95
C LEU A 140 -2.56 8.69 -10.98
N MET A 141 -2.11 8.74 -9.73
CA MET A 141 -2.79 9.48 -8.67
C MET A 141 -1.80 9.88 -7.59
N LYS A 142 -1.97 11.09 -7.03
CA LYS A 142 -1.17 11.59 -5.89
C LYS A 142 -2.08 11.95 -4.75
N ILE A 143 -1.68 11.61 -3.54
CA ILE A 143 -2.41 11.93 -2.33
C ILE A 143 -1.47 12.68 -1.37
N ASN A 144 -1.88 13.89 -0.96
CA ASN A 144 -1.18 14.69 0.03
C ASN A 144 -2.16 15.07 1.14
N GLY A 145 -2.09 14.38 2.28
CA GLY A 145 -3.06 14.56 3.36
C GLY A 145 -4.47 14.23 2.87
N ASN A 146 -5.35 15.23 2.84
CA ASN A 146 -6.71 15.09 2.31
C ASN A 146 -6.86 15.45 0.84
N GLU A 147 -5.80 15.91 0.19
CA GLU A 147 -5.85 16.31 -1.22
C GLU A 147 -5.57 15.11 -2.12
N VAL A 148 -6.42 14.90 -3.09
CA VAL A 148 -6.30 13.84 -4.10
C VAL A 148 -6.21 14.48 -5.48
N GLN A 149 -5.15 14.12 -6.21
CA GLN A 149 -4.97 14.56 -7.58
C GLN A 149 -4.90 13.34 -8.50
N ILE A 150 -5.82 13.26 -9.46
CA ILE A 150 -5.82 12.23 -10.50
C ILE A 150 -5.05 12.81 -11.68
N ILE A 151 -4.04 12.08 -12.13
CA ILE A 151 -3.20 12.50 -13.25
C ILE A 151 -3.86 11.99 -14.53
N GLU A 152 -4.31 12.90 -15.37
CA GLU A 152 -4.87 12.55 -16.67
C GLU A 152 -3.75 12.35 -17.69
N ALA A 153 -3.85 11.28 -18.43
CA ALA A 153 -2.88 10.99 -19.48
C ALA A 153 -3.09 11.90 -20.71
#